data_d4f1b1c1ba95749f78253ea7a47bb578
#
_entry.id   d4f1b1c1ba95749f78253ea7a47bb578
#
_cell.length_a   1.000
_cell.length_b   1.000
_cell.length_c   1.000
_cell.angle_alpha   90.00
_cell.angle_beta   90.00
_cell.angle_gamma   90.00
#
_symmetry.space_group_name_H-M   'P 1'
#
loop_
_entity.id
_entity.type
_entity.pdbx_description
1 polymer ?
#
loop_
_entity_poly.entity_id
_entity_poly.type
_entity_poly.pdbx_seq_one_letter_code
_entity_poly.pdbx_strand_id
1 'polypeptide(L)' 'MIRRYSGDKKSIEARTGDNGRTWSVKLFDNGRLTEYSGGTLAEVDALALKHQMTLNR' A
#
# COMPACT_ATOMS: atom_id res chain seq x y z
N MET A 1 -0.91 1.47 12.92
CA MET A 1 -0.47 2.50 11.95
C MET A 1 -1.05 2.24 10.58
N ILE A 2 -1.32 3.29 9.87
CA ILE A 2 -1.83 3.22 8.50
C ILE A 2 -0.97 4.10 7.62
N ARG A 3 -0.58 3.59 6.46
CA ARG A 3 0.06 4.38 5.41
C ARG A 3 -0.82 4.40 4.18
N ARG A 4 -0.94 5.54 3.56
CA ARG A 4 -1.73 5.70 2.35
C ARG A 4 -0.89 6.28 1.23
N TYR A 5 -1.07 5.73 0.04
CA TYR A 5 -0.38 6.17 -1.17
C TYR A 5 -1.44 6.47 -2.22
N SER A 6 -1.17 7.40 -3.09
CA SER A 6 -2.10 7.69 -4.18
C SER A 6 -1.35 8.01 -5.47
N GLY A 7 -2.02 7.73 -6.57
CA GLY A 7 -1.54 8.01 -7.92
C GLY A 7 -2.74 8.25 -8.83
N ASP A 8 -2.53 8.21 -10.12
CA ASP A 8 -3.59 8.43 -11.09
C ASP A 8 -4.54 7.23 -11.10
N LYS A 9 -5.77 7.43 -10.62
CA LYS A 9 -6.82 6.41 -10.53
C LYS A 9 -6.41 5.18 -9.73
N LYS A 10 -5.42 5.31 -8.84
CA LYS A 10 -4.91 4.23 -8.02
C LYS A 10 -4.68 4.71 -6.62
N SER A 11 -4.79 3.81 -5.66
CA SER A 11 -4.45 4.10 -4.27
C SER A 11 -4.06 2.82 -3.55
N ILE A 12 -3.26 2.99 -2.52
CA ILE A 12 -2.88 1.91 -1.62
C ILE A 12 -3.20 2.34 -0.19
N GLU A 13 -3.82 1.43 0.56
CA GLU A 13 -3.94 1.56 2.01
C GLU A 13 -3.21 0.39 2.64
N ALA A 14 -2.18 0.69 3.41
CA ALA A 14 -1.40 -0.33 4.10
C ALA A 14 -1.59 -0.18 5.60
N ARG A 15 -1.81 -1.30 6.28
CA ARG A 15 -2.01 -1.34 7.73
C ARG A 15 -1.06 -2.34 8.37
N THR A 16 -0.61 -2.00 9.57
CA THR A 16 0.20 -2.90 10.39
C THR A 16 -0.43 -3.00 11.77
N GLY A 17 -0.43 -4.20 12.34
CA GLY A 17 -0.85 -4.45 13.72
C GLY A 17 0.29 -4.89 14.62
N ASP A 18 1.52 -4.95 14.11
CA ASP A 18 2.68 -5.47 14.83
C ASP A 18 3.88 -4.51 14.78
N ASN A 19 3.61 -3.22 14.91
CA ASN A 19 4.60 -2.14 14.93
C ASN A 19 5.42 -2.05 13.64
N GLY A 20 4.84 -2.41 12.52
CA GLY A 20 5.48 -2.25 11.22
C GLY A 20 6.30 -3.45 10.75
N ARG A 21 6.19 -4.59 11.42
CA ARG A 21 6.91 -5.80 11.01
C ARG A 21 6.28 -6.41 9.75
N THR A 22 4.95 -6.52 9.74
CA THR A 22 4.22 -7.01 8.59
C THR A 22 3.08 -6.08 8.27
N TRP A 23 2.73 -6.00 7.00
CA TRP A 23 1.73 -5.08 6.51
C TRP A 23 0.68 -5.81 5.67
N SER A 24 -0.56 -5.41 5.84
CA SER A 24 -1.66 -5.80 4.95
C SER A 24 -1.95 -4.63 4.04
N VAL A 25 -2.09 -4.90 2.74
CA VAL A 25 -2.20 -3.86 1.73
C VAL A 25 -3.48 -4.05 0.94
N LYS A 26 -4.23 -2.96 0.76
CA LYS A 26 -5.35 -2.89 -0.18
C LYS A 26 -4.96 -1.98 -1.32
N LEU A 27 -4.88 -2.54 -2.51
CA LEU A 27 -4.56 -1.80 -3.72
C LEU A 27 -5.83 -1.59 -4.53
N PHE A 28 -6.18 -0.34 -4.77
CA PHE A 28 -7.29 0.03 -5.66
C PHE A 28 -6.70 0.53 -6.97
N ASP A 29 -7.08 -0.10 -8.06
CA ASP A 29 -6.63 0.26 -9.40
C ASP A 29 -7.86 0.35 -10.30
N ASN A 30 -8.26 1.57 -10.67
CA ASN A 30 -9.41 1.81 -11.52
C ASN A 30 -10.71 1.18 -10.96
N GLY A 31 -10.86 1.20 -9.64
CA GLY A 31 -12.01 0.59 -8.97
C GLY A 31 -11.86 -0.91 -8.69
N ARG A 32 -10.75 -1.51 -9.09
CA ARG A 32 -10.47 -2.91 -8.82
C ARG A 32 -9.65 -3.05 -7.53
N LEU A 33 -10.13 -3.88 -6.63
CA LEU A 33 -9.45 -4.13 -5.36
C LEU A 33 -8.58 -5.38 -5.45
N THR A 34 -7.31 -5.24 -5.06
CA THR A 34 -6.40 -6.37 -4.85
C THR A 34 -5.85 -6.28 -3.43
N GLU A 35 -5.82 -7.41 -2.73
CA GLU A 35 -5.34 -7.47 -1.35
C GLU A 35 -4.08 -8.32 -1.26
N TYR A 36 -3.12 -7.83 -0.46
CA TYR A 36 -1.89 -8.54 -0.14
C TYR A 36 -1.73 -8.58 1.38
N SER A 37 -1.06 -9.59 1.91
CA SER A 37 -0.79 -9.70 3.34
C SER A 37 0.59 -10.26 3.59
N GLY A 38 1.15 -9.95 4.77
CA GLY A 38 2.42 -10.49 5.22
C GLY A 38 3.65 -9.81 4.63
N GLY A 39 3.48 -8.69 3.93
CA GLY A 39 4.61 -7.99 3.33
C GLY A 39 5.37 -7.10 4.30
N THR A 40 6.62 -6.78 3.97
CA THR A 40 7.40 -5.78 4.70
C THR A 40 7.08 -4.37 4.22
N LEU A 41 7.50 -3.37 4.99
CA LEU A 41 7.33 -1.98 4.55
C LEU A 41 8.08 -1.71 3.26
N ALA A 42 9.26 -2.30 3.07
CA ALA A 42 10.01 -2.16 1.83
C ALA A 42 9.22 -2.70 0.63
N GLU A 43 8.48 -3.78 0.81
CA GLU A 43 7.63 -4.32 -0.26
C GLU A 43 6.45 -3.41 -0.56
N VAL A 44 5.86 -2.78 0.48
CA VAL A 44 4.79 -1.80 0.29
C VAL A 44 5.30 -0.61 -0.51
N ASP A 45 6.45 -0.06 -0.16
CA ASP A 45 7.05 1.06 -0.87
C ASP A 45 7.40 0.67 -2.32
N ALA A 46 7.91 -0.53 -2.55
CA ALA A 46 8.21 -1.02 -3.88
C ALA A 46 6.95 -1.14 -4.74
N LEU A 47 5.86 -1.62 -4.15
CA LEU A 47 4.58 -1.72 -4.84
C LEU A 47 4.06 -0.34 -5.25
N ALA A 48 4.16 0.63 -4.34
CA ALA A 48 3.75 2.01 -4.64
C ALA A 48 4.59 2.59 -5.76
N LEU A 49 5.90 2.38 -5.74
CA LEU A 49 6.79 2.86 -6.79
C LEU A 49 6.48 2.22 -8.14
N LYS A 50 6.22 0.92 -8.14
CA LYS A 50 5.85 0.19 -9.36
C LYS A 50 4.61 0.78 -10.02
N HIS A 51 3.65 1.23 -9.22
CA HIS A 51 2.41 1.82 -9.71
C HIS A 51 2.44 3.35 -9.78
N GLN A 52 3.63 3.95 -9.62
CA GLN A 52 3.81 5.41 -9.69
C GLN A 52 2.94 6.17 -8.70
N MET A 53 2.84 5.65 -7.50
CA MET A 53 2.12 6.29 -6.41
C MET A 53 3.07 6.95 -5.43
N THR A 54 2.58 8.01 -4.77
CA THR A 54 3.34 8.72 -3.75
C THR A 54 2.66 8.58 -2.40
N LEU A 55 3.48 8.66 -1.35
CA LEU A 55 2.99 8.58 0.02
C LEU A 55 2.19 9.83 0.37
N ASN A 56 0.98 9.65 0.87
CA ASN A 56 0.16 10.74 1.39
C ASN A 56 0.61 11.07 2.81
N ARG A 57 0.80 12.35 3.08
CA ARG A 57 1.22 12.84 4.40
C ARG A 57 0.15 13.69 5.05
#